data_8dfbb639d6552c386eeda38ffd60c9d5
#
_entry.id   8dfbb639d6552c386eeda38ffd60c9d5
#
_cell.length_a   1.000
_cell.length_b   1.000
_cell.length_c   1.000
_cell.angle_alpha   90.00
_cell.angle_beta   90.00
_cell.angle_gamma   90.00
#
_symmetry.space_group_name_H-M   'P 1'
#
loop_
_entity.id
_entity.type
_entity.pdbx_description
1 polymer ?
#
loop_
_entity_poly.entity_id
_entity_poly.type
_entity_poly.pdbx_seq_one_letter_code
_entity_poly.pdbx_strand_id
1 'polypeptide(L)'
;MIPYIGNKRKLLGLIQRAIAKTDVKPPGIFLDLFAGSGVVSRMAKRIGFRTFANDWEPYVLEINRASIDCNRAPDFMHFGGYANALALLNALPPQEDWITRHLCPVSDTEYDILRDRLFYTRANGGRIDAMRCQIECWEREGSIDPIERACLLAPMLYKACYTSNTSGVFKGFHNGWGGQTGTALYRILSDFAVEPIVFYDNTQENAVYRIDCLALANRLHEEGTTVDIAYLDPPYNQHPYGSNYHVLNTIALWDRPALTERIEGRNKSAIREDWRTLRRSAYNHRANAATAYSDLMTAIDARYILTSYSTDGSIPLRQMIDICIERGATDFVLHAYKRYRVSSQRYSAKAHNIEFVLIVDTGKRHTGLSAEQICSRIAQAESLAISGSSL
;
A
#
# COMPACT_ATOMS: atom_id res chain seq x y z
N MET A 1 4.72 -7.55 -7.71
CA MET A 1 4.43 -6.30 -6.96
C MET A 1 2.99 -5.92 -7.24
N ILE A 2 2.18 -5.68 -6.21
CA ILE A 2 0.74 -5.36 -6.33
C ILE A 2 0.57 -4.05 -7.11
N PRO A 3 -0.33 -3.97 -8.10
CA PRO A 3 -0.77 -2.71 -8.66
C PRO A 3 -1.51 -1.94 -7.56
N TYR A 4 -0.91 -0.85 -7.08
CA TYR A 4 -1.35 -0.12 -5.90
C TYR A 4 -1.54 1.35 -6.25
N ILE A 5 -2.70 1.93 -5.87
CA ILE A 5 -2.94 3.36 -6.05
C ILE A 5 -1.95 4.14 -5.18
N GLY A 6 -1.32 5.15 -5.75
CA GLY A 6 -0.31 5.94 -5.04
C GLY A 6 1.05 5.25 -4.88
N ASN A 7 1.30 4.14 -5.60
CA ASN A 7 2.58 3.44 -5.54
C ASN A 7 3.75 4.36 -5.93
N LYS A 8 4.69 4.53 -5.02
CA LYS A 8 5.85 5.42 -5.15
C LYS A 8 6.99 4.88 -6.02
N ARG A 9 6.79 3.76 -6.74
CA ARG A 9 7.86 3.13 -7.55
C ARG A 9 8.53 4.10 -8.52
N LYS A 10 7.74 4.96 -9.18
CA LYS A 10 8.26 5.97 -10.11
C LYS A 10 8.90 7.17 -9.41
N LEU A 11 8.67 7.30 -8.10
CA LEU A 11 9.15 8.40 -7.27
C LEU A 11 10.30 8.00 -6.34
N LEU A 12 10.77 6.75 -6.42
CA LEU A 12 11.89 6.29 -5.57
C LEU A 12 13.14 7.17 -5.73
N GLY A 13 13.47 7.60 -6.95
CA GLY A 13 14.56 8.53 -7.19
C GLY A 13 14.36 9.90 -6.54
N LEU A 14 13.11 10.39 -6.44
CA LEU A 14 12.79 11.61 -5.72
C LEU A 14 13.02 11.44 -4.22
N ILE A 15 12.52 10.33 -3.66
CA ILE A 15 12.66 10.01 -2.23
C ILE A 15 14.13 9.79 -1.86
N GLN A 16 14.91 9.12 -2.71
CA GLN A 16 16.36 8.96 -2.52
C GLN A 16 17.09 10.31 -2.50
N ARG A 17 16.71 11.26 -3.36
CA ARG A 17 17.26 12.62 -3.31
C ARG A 17 16.88 13.35 -2.01
N ALA A 18 15.67 13.11 -1.47
CA ALA A 18 15.29 13.68 -0.18
C ALA A 18 16.14 13.07 0.97
N ILE A 19 16.32 11.75 0.99
CA ILE A 19 17.21 11.07 1.95
C ILE A 19 18.64 11.60 1.84
N ALA A 20 19.16 11.78 0.62
CA ALA A 20 20.51 12.29 0.42
C ALA A 20 20.74 13.74 0.89
N LYS A 21 19.67 14.52 1.11
CA LYS A 21 19.73 15.84 1.74
C LYS A 21 19.77 15.79 3.27
N THR A 22 19.51 14.64 3.87
CA THR A 22 19.72 14.42 5.30
C THR A 22 21.19 14.06 5.55
N ASP A 23 21.67 14.22 6.76
CA ASP A 23 23.00 13.76 7.18
C ASP A 23 22.97 12.31 7.71
N VAL A 24 21.81 11.66 7.66
CA VAL A 24 21.61 10.29 8.13
C VAL A 24 22.16 9.27 7.14
N LYS A 25 22.88 8.30 7.68
CA LYS A 25 23.42 7.17 6.91
C LYS A 25 23.00 5.83 7.54
N PRO A 26 22.88 4.76 6.73
CA PRO A 26 22.71 3.43 7.28
C PRO A 26 23.83 3.09 8.31
N PRO A 27 23.49 2.34 9.36
CA PRO A 27 22.24 1.60 9.58
C PRO A 27 21.18 2.35 10.40
N GLY A 28 21.10 3.68 10.36
CA GLY A 28 20.08 4.45 11.07
C GLY A 28 18.64 3.92 10.86
N ILE A 29 17.71 4.31 11.73
CA ILE A 29 16.31 3.85 11.68
C ILE A 29 15.51 4.68 10.67
N PHE A 30 14.93 3.99 9.68
CA PHE A 30 13.97 4.53 8.72
C PHE A 30 12.57 4.02 9.05
N LEU A 31 11.68 4.90 9.48
CA LEU A 31 10.28 4.61 9.82
C LEU A 31 9.35 5.05 8.68
N ASP A 32 8.67 4.10 8.05
CA ASP A 32 7.64 4.34 7.02
C ASP A 32 6.25 4.20 7.66
N LEU A 33 5.58 5.33 7.96
CA LEU A 33 4.31 5.35 8.69
C LEU A 33 3.09 4.99 7.84
N PHE A 34 3.22 5.00 6.52
CA PHE A 34 2.15 4.69 5.56
C PHE A 34 2.68 3.76 4.47
N ALA A 35 3.22 2.62 4.86
CA ALA A 35 4.03 1.76 4.00
C ALA A 35 3.29 1.22 2.74
N GLY A 36 1.97 1.04 2.82
CA GLY A 36 1.18 0.53 1.71
C GLY A 36 1.81 -0.74 1.11
N SER A 37 2.11 -0.71 -0.18
CA SER A 37 2.76 -1.86 -0.84
C SER A 37 4.21 -2.12 -0.41
N GLY A 38 4.77 -1.35 0.52
CA GLY A 38 6.13 -1.50 1.06
C GLY A 38 7.24 -1.10 0.09
N VAL A 39 6.94 -0.33 -0.95
CA VAL A 39 7.95 -0.02 -1.99
C VAL A 39 9.05 0.90 -1.48
N VAL A 40 8.70 1.87 -0.62
CA VAL A 40 9.65 2.80 0.00
C VAL A 40 10.42 2.09 1.11
N SER A 41 9.73 1.36 1.98
CA SER A 41 10.34 0.55 3.04
C SER A 41 11.37 -0.45 2.46
N ARG A 42 11.03 -1.16 1.36
CA ARG A 42 12.00 -2.06 0.68
C ARG A 42 13.18 -1.31 0.09
N MET A 43 12.99 -0.09 -0.42
CA MET A 43 14.09 0.74 -0.89
C MET A 43 15.01 1.13 0.29
N ALA A 44 14.45 1.59 1.41
CA ALA A 44 15.20 1.93 2.61
C ALA A 44 16.00 0.72 3.15
N LYS A 45 15.36 -0.46 3.23
CA LYS A 45 16.02 -1.72 3.58
C LYS A 45 17.19 -2.06 2.65
N ARG A 46 17.01 -1.90 1.33
CA ARG A 46 18.08 -2.17 0.34
C ARG A 46 19.25 -1.19 0.41
N ILE A 47 19.02 0.03 0.88
CA ILE A 47 20.08 1.01 1.13
C ILE A 47 20.86 0.66 2.41
N GLY A 48 20.31 -0.21 3.28
CA GLY A 48 20.94 -0.68 4.50
C GLY A 48 20.39 -0.06 5.79
N PHE A 49 19.27 0.68 5.73
CA PHE A 49 18.60 1.19 6.93
C PHE A 49 17.96 0.06 7.73
N ARG A 50 17.98 0.16 9.06
CA ARG A 50 17.05 -0.56 9.92
C ARG A 50 15.65 0.00 9.64
N THR A 51 14.78 -0.82 9.05
CA THR A 51 13.52 -0.33 8.47
C THR A 51 12.34 -0.75 9.32
N PHE A 52 11.57 0.23 9.77
CA PHE A 52 10.28 0.05 10.43
C PHE A 52 9.18 0.46 9.45
N ALA A 53 8.24 -0.45 9.19
CA ALA A 53 7.14 -0.21 8.27
C ALA A 53 5.80 -0.34 8.99
N ASN A 54 4.90 0.61 8.80
CA ASN A 54 3.57 0.59 9.39
C ASN A 54 2.48 0.80 8.35
N ASP A 55 1.41 0.09 8.50
CA ASP A 55 0.13 0.37 7.86
C ASP A 55 -0.96 -0.32 8.70
N TRP A 56 -2.21 0.10 8.60
CA TRP A 56 -3.28 -0.56 9.35
C TRP A 56 -4.10 -1.58 8.55
N GLU A 57 -3.85 -1.69 7.23
CA GLU A 57 -4.56 -2.65 6.38
C GLU A 57 -4.00 -4.07 6.57
N PRO A 58 -4.87 -5.08 6.81
CA PRO A 58 -4.43 -6.46 7.04
C PRO A 58 -3.55 -7.04 5.95
N TYR A 59 -3.92 -6.86 4.67
CA TYR A 59 -3.14 -7.39 3.55
C TYR A 59 -1.76 -6.73 3.44
N VAL A 60 -1.62 -5.47 3.86
CA VAL A 60 -0.33 -4.76 3.87
C VAL A 60 0.60 -5.34 4.92
N LEU A 61 0.07 -5.70 6.11
CA LEU A 61 0.84 -6.39 7.14
C LEU A 61 1.54 -7.63 6.58
N GLU A 62 0.79 -8.50 5.89
CA GLU A 62 1.33 -9.76 5.35
C GLU A 62 2.43 -9.50 4.30
N ILE A 63 2.20 -8.55 3.40
CA ILE A 63 3.18 -8.20 2.37
C ILE A 63 4.47 -7.63 2.98
N ASN A 64 4.34 -6.75 3.96
CA ASN A 64 5.49 -6.10 4.57
C ASN A 64 6.23 -7.02 5.54
N ARG A 65 5.55 -7.87 6.31
CA ARG A 65 6.20 -8.91 7.10
C ARG A 65 7.09 -9.78 6.22
N ALA A 66 6.56 -10.33 5.16
CA ALA A 66 7.34 -11.17 4.25
C ALA A 66 8.53 -10.45 3.62
N SER A 67 8.44 -9.14 3.33
CA SER A 67 9.46 -8.42 2.58
C SER A 67 10.37 -7.51 3.41
N ILE A 68 9.94 -7.10 4.61
CA ILE A 68 10.67 -6.19 5.49
C ILE A 68 11.20 -6.91 6.72
N ASP A 69 10.35 -7.61 7.51
CA ASP A 69 10.82 -8.36 8.67
C ASP A 69 11.80 -9.46 8.25
N CYS A 70 11.51 -10.18 7.17
CA CYS A 70 12.35 -11.28 6.70
C CYS A 70 13.59 -10.79 5.97
N ASN A 71 14.77 -11.07 6.49
CA ASN A 71 16.04 -10.92 5.78
C ASN A 71 16.31 -12.10 4.83
N ARG A 72 15.82 -13.28 5.18
CA ARG A 72 15.91 -14.52 4.39
C ARG A 72 14.61 -15.32 4.50
N ALA A 73 14.47 -16.34 3.68
CA ALA A 73 13.34 -17.25 3.76
C ALA A 73 13.30 -17.92 5.15
N PRO A 74 12.11 -17.97 5.79
CA PRO A 74 11.91 -18.81 6.98
C PRO A 74 12.16 -20.30 6.66
N ASP A 75 12.43 -21.08 7.69
CA ASP A 75 12.90 -22.46 7.53
C ASP A 75 11.81 -23.42 7.04
N PHE A 76 10.52 -23.14 7.33
CA PHE A 76 9.40 -24.02 6.97
C PHE A 76 9.69 -25.48 7.32
N MET A 77 10.09 -25.73 8.56
CA MET A 77 10.62 -27.02 9.02
C MET A 77 9.68 -28.19 8.76
N HIS A 78 8.37 -27.99 8.93
CA HIS A 78 7.36 -29.02 8.68
C HIS A 78 7.20 -29.41 7.21
N PHE A 79 7.78 -28.63 6.30
CA PHE A 79 7.60 -28.79 4.84
C PHE A 79 8.92 -29.06 4.11
N GLY A 80 10.04 -29.05 4.84
CA GLY A 80 11.37 -29.18 4.22
C GLY A 80 11.79 -27.96 3.39
N GLY A 81 11.29 -26.75 3.78
CA GLY A 81 11.67 -25.46 3.20
C GLY A 81 10.54 -24.71 2.51
N TYR A 82 10.75 -23.41 2.31
CA TYR A 82 9.78 -22.48 1.74
C TYR A 82 9.29 -22.88 0.33
N ALA A 83 10.20 -23.31 -0.55
CA ALA A 83 9.85 -23.72 -1.91
C ALA A 83 8.92 -24.94 -1.91
N ASN A 84 9.14 -25.89 -1.00
CA ASN A 84 8.29 -27.07 -0.86
C ASN A 84 6.90 -26.70 -0.33
N ALA A 85 6.81 -25.80 0.65
CA ALA A 85 5.51 -25.31 1.15
C ALA A 85 4.67 -24.66 0.02
N LEU A 86 5.31 -23.84 -0.82
CA LEU A 86 4.65 -23.26 -2.01
C LEU A 86 4.27 -24.32 -3.05
N ALA A 87 5.12 -25.33 -3.27
CA ALA A 87 4.81 -26.43 -4.20
C ALA A 87 3.58 -27.22 -3.72
N LEU A 88 3.46 -27.49 -2.42
CA LEU A 88 2.28 -28.14 -1.85
C LEU A 88 1.01 -27.31 -2.08
N LEU A 89 1.06 -25.97 -1.84
CA LEU A 89 -0.08 -25.10 -2.16
C LEU A 89 -0.41 -25.11 -3.66
N ASN A 90 0.59 -25.10 -4.52
CA ASN A 90 0.39 -25.14 -5.97
C ASN A 90 -0.16 -26.49 -6.46
N ALA A 91 0.03 -27.57 -5.73
CA ALA A 91 -0.48 -28.90 -6.08
C ALA A 91 -1.94 -29.12 -5.64
N LEU A 92 -2.52 -28.27 -4.80
CA LEU A 92 -3.90 -28.41 -4.33
C LEU A 92 -4.88 -28.36 -5.52
N PRO A 93 -5.90 -29.21 -5.58
CA PRO A 93 -7.00 -29.02 -6.51
C PRO A 93 -7.81 -27.77 -6.13
N PRO A 94 -8.47 -27.11 -7.10
CA PRO A 94 -9.44 -26.05 -6.79
C PRO A 94 -10.53 -26.58 -5.84
N GLN A 95 -10.95 -25.73 -4.90
CA GLN A 95 -12.02 -26.04 -3.94
C GLN A 95 -13.01 -24.88 -3.93
N GLU A 96 -14.26 -25.14 -3.60
CA GLU A 96 -15.27 -24.11 -3.45
C GLU A 96 -15.41 -23.69 -1.98
N ASP A 97 -15.09 -22.41 -1.70
CA ASP A 97 -15.33 -21.75 -0.42
C ASP A 97 -15.76 -20.28 -0.69
N TRP A 98 -15.39 -19.36 0.13
CA TRP A 98 -15.92 -18.00 0.16
C TRP A 98 -15.66 -17.21 -1.13
N ILE A 99 -14.42 -17.23 -1.68
CA ILE A 99 -14.08 -16.49 -2.90
C ILE A 99 -14.88 -17.00 -4.09
N THR A 100 -14.94 -18.31 -4.27
CA THR A 100 -15.68 -18.94 -5.38
C THR A 100 -17.17 -18.62 -5.30
N ARG A 101 -17.76 -18.71 -4.11
CA ARG A 101 -19.21 -18.47 -3.91
C ARG A 101 -19.60 -17.02 -4.09
N HIS A 102 -18.77 -16.08 -3.63
CA HIS A 102 -19.18 -14.67 -3.53
C HIS A 102 -18.53 -13.77 -4.57
N LEU A 103 -17.41 -14.13 -5.16
CA LEU A 103 -16.64 -13.27 -6.07
C LEU A 103 -16.44 -13.84 -7.48
N CYS A 104 -16.93 -15.05 -7.74
CA CYS A 104 -16.90 -15.68 -9.07
C CYS A 104 -18.33 -15.85 -9.61
N PRO A 105 -18.49 -15.93 -10.95
CA PRO A 105 -19.78 -16.30 -11.55
C PRO A 105 -20.07 -17.78 -11.34
N VAL A 106 -21.31 -18.20 -11.59
CA VAL A 106 -21.69 -19.63 -11.56
C VAL A 106 -20.99 -20.41 -12.69
N SER A 107 -20.81 -19.77 -13.85
CA SER A 107 -20.07 -20.30 -14.99
C SER A 107 -19.19 -19.20 -15.58
N ASP A 108 -17.97 -19.56 -16.03
CA ASP A 108 -17.06 -18.59 -16.64
C ASP A 108 -17.47 -18.22 -18.09
N THR A 109 -18.36 -19.01 -18.71
CA THR A 109 -18.86 -18.80 -20.08
C THR A 109 -20.31 -18.33 -20.12
N GLU A 110 -21.13 -18.75 -19.16
CA GLU A 110 -22.56 -18.44 -19.06
C GLU A 110 -22.84 -17.72 -17.75
N TYR A 111 -22.72 -16.39 -17.72
CA TYR A 111 -22.90 -15.58 -16.53
C TYR A 111 -23.88 -14.42 -16.79
N ASP A 112 -24.57 -14.01 -15.74
CA ASP A 112 -25.45 -12.84 -15.73
C ASP A 112 -24.76 -11.67 -14.98
N ILE A 113 -24.34 -10.63 -15.72
CA ILE A 113 -23.66 -9.44 -15.18
C ILE A 113 -24.49 -8.64 -14.18
N LEU A 114 -25.79 -8.91 -14.10
CA LEU A 114 -26.70 -8.27 -13.13
C LEU A 114 -26.78 -9.07 -11.82
N ARG A 115 -26.38 -10.34 -11.83
CA ARG A 115 -26.51 -11.27 -10.71
C ARG A 115 -25.18 -11.86 -10.26
N ASP A 116 -24.22 -12.04 -11.17
CA ASP A 116 -22.94 -12.68 -10.88
C ASP A 116 -21.83 -11.64 -10.71
N ARG A 117 -20.93 -11.89 -9.75
CA ARG A 117 -19.72 -11.12 -9.60
C ARG A 117 -18.59 -11.78 -10.39
N LEU A 118 -17.88 -10.96 -11.14
CA LEU A 118 -16.81 -11.41 -12.04
C LEU A 118 -15.43 -10.91 -11.56
N PHE A 119 -15.13 -11.01 -10.25
CA PHE A 119 -13.80 -10.64 -9.79
C PHE A 119 -12.73 -11.63 -10.22
N TYR A 120 -13.06 -12.92 -10.23
CA TYR A 120 -12.17 -14.00 -10.63
C TYR A 120 -12.93 -15.03 -11.46
N THR A 121 -12.19 -15.79 -12.32
CA THR A 121 -12.72 -17.03 -12.89
C THR A 121 -12.96 -18.05 -11.77
N ARG A 122 -13.88 -19.00 -11.97
CA ARG A 122 -14.11 -20.08 -10.98
C ARG A 122 -12.84 -20.88 -10.71
N ALA A 123 -12.04 -21.13 -11.75
CA ALA A 123 -10.77 -21.84 -11.60
C ALA A 123 -9.82 -21.07 -10.65
N ASN A 124 -9.63 -19.78 -10.86
CA ASN A 124 -8.76 -18.94 -10.01
C ASN A 124 -9.35 -18.72 -8.62
N GLY A 125 -10.67 -18.50 -8.50
CA GLY A 125 -11.35 -18.42 -7.21
C GLY A 125 -11.19 -19.68 -6.39
N GLY A 126 -11.40 -20.84 -6.99
CA GLY A 126 -11.22 -22.13 -6.32
C GLY A 126 -9.77 -22.41 -5.90
N ARG A 127 -8.80 -21.90 -6.65
CA ARG A 127 -7.37 -21.96 -6.24
C ARG A 127 -7.07 -21.06 -5.04
N ILE A 128 -7.64 -19.85 -5.01
CA ILE A 128 -7.53 -18.96 -3.85
C ILE A 128 -8.14 -19.61 -2.61
N ASP A 129 -9.35 -20.16 -2.74
CA ASP A 129 -10.06 -20.85 -1.64
C ASP A 129 -9.25 -22.04 -1.12
N ALA A 130 -8.78 -22.93 -2.00
CA ALA A 130 -7.98 -24.10 -1.63
C ALA A 130 -6.70 -23.70 -0.86
N MET A 131 -5.93 -22.75 -1.38
CA MET A 131 -4.70 -22.31 -0.73
C MET A 131 -4.97 -21.64 0.63
N ARG A 132 -6.01 -20.79 0.71
CA ARG A 132 -6.35 -20.12 1.98
C ARG A 132 -6.84 -21.09 3.05
N CYS A 133 -7.69 -22.05 2.69
CA CYS A 133 -8.13 -23.11 3.61
C CYS A 133 -6.95 -23.94 4.10
N GLN A 134 -6.00 -24.26 3.22
CA GLN A 134 -4.81 -25.03 3.62
C GLN A 134 -3.89 -24.23 4.55
N ILE A 135 -3.65 -22.94 4.26
CA ILE A 135 -2.86 -22.08 5.14
C ILE A 135 -3.56 -21.92 6.51
N GLU A 136 -4.87 -21.75 6.54
CA GLU A 136 -5.65 -21.72 7.80
C GLU A 136 -5.52 -23.05 8.60
N CYS A 137 -5.51 -24.19 7.89
CA CYS A 137 -5.29 -25.49 8.51
C CYS A 137 -3.90 -25.56 9.16
N TRP A 138 -2.85 -25.25 8.41
CA TRP A 138 -1.46 -25.22 8.91
C TRP A 138 -1.26 -24.27 10.09
N GLU A 139 -1.92 -23.10 10.05
CA GLU A 139 -1.90 -22.14 11.17
C GLU A 139 -2.55 -22.70 12.42
N ARG A 140 -3.74 -23.32 12.30
CA ARG A 140 -4.43 -23.96 13.44
C ARG A 140 -3.68 -25.16 14.03
N GLU A 141 -2.99 -25.91 13.19
CA GLU A 141 -2.17 -27.05 13.61
C GLU A 141 -0.82 -26.62 14.22
N GLY A 142 -0.47 -25.34 14.14
CA GLY A 142 0.85 -24.84 14.57
C GLY A 142 1.99 -25.27 13.65
N SER A 143 1.67 -25.70 12.42
CA SER A 143 2.68 -26.12 11.43
C SER A 143 3.40 -24.94 10.77
N ILE A 144 2.84 -23.74 10.86
CA ILE A 144 3.44 -22.49 10.42
C ILE A 144 3.31 -21.41 11.50
N ASP A 145 4.31 -20.57 11.61
CA ASP A 145 4.29 -19.37 12.43
C ASP A 145 3.74 -18.13 11.68
N PRO A 146 3.52 -16.98 12.34
CA PRO A 146 3.00 -15.77 11.69
C PRO A 146 3.92 -15.21 10.57
N ILE A 147 5.21 -15.45 10.61
CA ILE A 147 6.16 -15.02 9.58
C ILE A 147 6.09 -15.94 8.37
N GLU A 148 6.09 -17.25 8.59
CA GLU A 148 5.89 -18.26 7.55
C GLU A 148 4.54 -18.06 6.84
N ARG A 149 3.47 -17.81 7.62
CA ARG A 149 2.15 -17.43 7.08
C ARG A 149 2.24 -16.21 6.16
N ALA A 150 2.91 -15.15 6.58
CA ALA A 150 3.07 -13.95 5.77
C ALA A 150 3.83 -14.24 4.47
N CYS A 151 4.86 -15.08 4.50
CA CYS A 151 5.61 -15.50 3.31
C CYS A 151 4.77 -16.33 2.33
N LEU A 152 3.75 -17.07 2.80
CA LEU A 152 2.79 -17.77 1.93
C LEU A 152 1.73 -16.81 1.38
N LEU A 153 1.23 -15.88 2.20
CA LEU A 153 0.16 -14.95 1.81
C LEU A 153 0.65 -13.86 0.86
N ALA A 154 1.85 -13.33 1.02
CA ALA A 154 2.36 -12.25 0.18
C ALA A 154 2.33 -12.58 -1.34
N PRO A 155 2.83 -13.72 -1.83
CA PRO A 155 2.71 -14.09 -3.23
C PRO A 155 1.26 -14.37 -3.65
N MET A 156 0.40 -14.91 -2.78
CA MET A 156 -1.03 -15.08 -3.06
C MET A 156 -1.72 -13.74 -3.28
N LEU A 157 -1.50 -12.76 -2.40
CA LEU A 157 -2.08 -11.41 -2.50
C LEU A 157 -1.62 -10.72 -3.80
N TYR A 158 -0.36 -10.90 -4.18
CA TYR A 158 0.13 -10.43 -5.47
C TYR A 158 -0.61 -11.09 -6.64
N LYS A 159 -0.72 -12.42 -6.63
CA LYS A 159 -1.37 -13.18 -7.69
C LYS A 159 -2.87 -12.87 -7.76
N ALA A 160 -3.54 -12.69 -6.61
CA ALA A 160 -4.93 -12.27 -6.54
C ALA A 160 -5.18 -10.92 -7.21
N CYS A 161 -4.28 -9.94 -7.02
CA CYS A 161 -4.33 -8.69 -7.77
C CYS A 161 -4.11 -8.90 -9.26
N TYR A 162 -3.13 -9.73 -9.62
CA TYR A 162 -2.74 -9.95 -11.00
C TYR A 162 -3.84 -10.61 -11.81
N THR A 163 -4.51 -11.64 -11.28
CA THR A 163 -5.56 -12.39 -11.97
C THR A 163 -6.95 -11.78 -11.82
N SER A 164 -7.11 -10.70 -11.04
CA SER A 164 -8.43 -10.07 -10.87
C SER A 164 -8.93 -9.39 -12.14
N ASN A 165 -10.23 -9.50 -12.40
CA ASN A 165 -10.93 -8.82 -13.49
C ASN A 165 -11.32 -7.39 -13.11
N THR A 166 -10.31 -6.62 -12.68
CA THR A 166 -10.47 -5.25 -12.19
C THR A 166 -9.49 -4.28 -12.83
N SER A 167 -9.75 -2.99 -12.69
CA SER A 167 -8.84 -1.91 -13.13
C SER A 167 -7.73 -1.60 -12.10
N GLY A 168 -7.37 -2.56 -11.23
CA GLY A 168 -6.34 -2.40 -10.19
C GLY A 168 -6.88 -2.04 -8.81
N VAL A 169 -8.21 -1.89 -8.65
CA VAL A 169 -8.92 -1.74 -7.37
C VAL A 169 -10.16 -2.61 -7.37
N PHE A 170 -10.55 -3.07 -6.18
CA PHE A 170 -11.68 -4.00 -6.01
C PHE A 170 -13.04 -3.28 -5.74
N LYS A 171 -13.15 -1.99 -6.01
CA LYS A 171 -14.44 -1.26 -5.95
C LYS A 171 -15.44 -1.67 -7.03
N GLY A 172 -15.02 -2.49 -7.98
CA GLY A 172 -15.82 -3.04 -9.05
C GLY A 172 -15.00 -3.98 -9.90
N PHE A 173 -15.68 -4.66 -10.79
CA PHE A 173 -15.12 -5.57 -11.78
C PHE A 173 -15.64 -5.19 -13.17
N HIS A 174 -14.97 -5.65 -14.22
CA HIS A 174 -15.43 -5.44 -15.59
C HIS A 174 -16.66 -6.30 -15.86
N ASN A 175 -17.61 -5.79 -16.64
CA ASN A 175 -18.85 -6.49 -17.00
C ASN A 175 -18.65 -7.66 -17.99
N GLY A 176 -17.43 -7.99 -18.30
CA GLY A 176 -16.99 -9.15 -19.07
C GLY A 176 -15.52 -9.36 -18.82
N TRP A 177 -14.97 -10.51 -19.21
CA TRP A 177 -13.56 -10.80 -18.99
C TRP A 177 -12.66 -9.85 -19.78
N GLY A 178 -11.76 -9.16 -19.07
CA GLY A 178 -10.80 -8.22 -19.65
C GLY A 178 -11.33 -6.83 -19.99
N GLY A 179 -12.60 -6.53 -19.68
CA GLY A 179 -13.25 -5.26 -19.99
C GLY A 179 -13.49 -5.05 -21.49
N GLN A 180 -13.81 -3.82 -21.91
CA GLN A 180 -14.16 -3.51 -23.31
C GLN A 180 -13.04 -3.77 -24.31
N THR A 181 -11.77 -3.63 -23.90
CA THR A 181 -10.60 -3.75 -24.77
C THR A 181 -10.00 -5.16 -24.79
N GLY A 182 -10.36 -6.02 -23.83
CA GLY A 182 -9.78 -7.34 -23.67
C GLY A 182 -8.28 -7.37 -23.37
N THR A 183 -7.63 -6.22 -23.20
CA THR A 183 -6.16 -6.12 -23.05
C THR A 183 -5.62 -6.79 -21.80
N ALA A 184 -6.44 -7.00 -20.79
CA ALA A 184 -6.06 -7.68 -19.55
C ALA A 184 -6.39 -9.18 -19.54
N LEU A 185 -6.99 -9.71 -20.61
CA LEU A 185 -7.52 -11.07 -20.65
C LEU A 185 -6.45 -12.12 -20.36
N TYR A 186 -5.24 -11.98 -20.95
CA TYR A 186 -4.12 -12.90 -20.73
C TYR A 186 -3.74 -13.08 -19.25
N ARG A 187 -3.85 -12.02 -18.45
CA ARG A 187 -3.52 -12.08 -17.03
C ARG A 187 -4.69 -12.65 -16.20
N ILE A 188 -5.93 -12.30 -16.55
CA ILE A 188 -7.14 -12.77 -15.86
C ILE A 188 -7.32 -14.28 -16.02
N LEU A 189 -7.04 -14.79 -17.23
CA LEU A 189 -7.14 -16.21 -17.57
C LEU A 189 -5.86 -17.00 -17.26
N SER A 190 -4.80 -16.35 -16.74
CA SER A 190 -3.60 -17.09 -16.33
C SER A 190 -3.86 -17.92 -15.08
N ASP A 191 -3.22 -19.07 -14.97
CA ASP A 191 -3.33 -19.95 -13.82
C ASP A 191 -2.93 -19.25 -12.51
N PHE A 192 -3.69 -19.51 -11.46
CA PHE A 192 -3.35 -19.03 -10.13
C PHE A 192 -2.31 -19.95 -9.50
N ALA A 193 -1.05 -19.67 -9.76
CA ALA A 193 0.09 -20.31 -9.12
C ALA A 193 0.95 -19.26 -8.41
N VAL A 194 1.46 -19.61 -7.25
CA VAL A 194 2.29 -18.72 -6.41
C VAL A 194 3.78 -19.05 -6.58
N GLU A 195 4.60 -18.00 -6.62
CA GLU A 195 6.06 -18.10 -6.76
C GLU A 195 6.75 -17.57 -5.50
N PRO A 196 7.94 -18.05 -5.17
CA PRO A 196 8.71 -17.53 -4.05
C PRO A 196 8.95 -16.02 -4.18
N ILE A 197 8.82 -15.31 -3.08
CA ILE A 197 9.23 -13.90 -3.01
C ILE A 197 10.74 -13.78 -2.92
N VAL A 198 11.28 -12.64 -3.33
CA VAL A 198 12.70 -12.32 -3.21
C VAL A 198 12.93 -11.66 -1.85
N PHE A 199 13.75 -12.28 -1.03
CA PHE A 199 14.23 -11.74 0.23
C PHE A 199 15.48 -10.88 0.01
N TYR A 200 15.65 -9.90 0.87
CA TYR A 200 16.85 -9.07 0.88
C TYR A 200 17.36 -8.95 2.31
N ASP A 201 18.60 -9.41 2.53
CA ASP A 201 19.27 -9.34 3.81
C ASP A 201 20.05 -8.02 3.93
N ASN A 202 19.65 -7.17 4.87
CA ASN A 202 20.39 -5.97 5.25
C ASN A 202 21.07 -6.10 6.61
N THR A 203 21.08 -7.30 7.19
CA THR A 203 21.68 -7.62 8.50
C THR A 203 21.08 -6.83 9.68
N GLN A 204 19.97 -6.12 9.47
CA GLN A 204 19.33 -5.34 10.51
C GLN A 204 18.07 -6.02 11.04
N GLU A 205 17.71 -5.73 12.28
CA GLU A 205 16.42 -6.11 12.88
C GLU A 205 15.33 -5.14 12.40
N ASN A 206 14.71 -5.47 11.30
CA ASN A 206 13.58 -4.69 10.78
C ASN A 206 12.29 -5.05 11.53
N ALA A 207 11.29 -4.17 11.47
CA ALA A 207 10.00 -4.41 12.13
C ALA A 207 8.82 -3.93 11.29
N VAL A 208 7.69 -4.66 11.40
CA VAL A 208 6.43 -4.29 10.74
C VAL A 208 5.31 -4.20 11.76
N TYR A 209 4.61 -3.08 11.73
CA TYR A 209 3.49 -2.77 12.61
C TYR A 209 2.18 -2.68 11.83
N ARG A 210 1.07 -2.93 12.53
CA ARG A 210 -0.29 -2.73 12.00
C ARG A 210 -1.13 -1.98 12.99
N ILE A 211 -0.89 -0.69 13.11
CA ILE A 211 -1.65 0.18 14.01
C ILE A 211 -1.87 1.57 13.38
N ASP A 212 -2.66 2.40 14.02
CA ASP A 212 -2.77 3.81 13.64
C ASP A 212 -1.41 4.52 13.69
N CYS A 213 -1.12 5.40 12.72
CA CYS A 213 0.18 6.05 12.60
C CYS A 213 0.51 6.95 13.80
N LEU A 214 -0.48 7.65 14.35
CA LEU A 214 -0.29 8.48 15.54
C LEU A 214 -0.05 7.62 16.79
N ALA A 215 -0.79 6.52 16.92
CA ALA A 215 -0.58 5.57 18.00
C ALA A 215 0.82 4.93 17.94
N LEU A 216 1.34 4.62 16.74
CA LEU A 216 2.72 4.11 16.61
C LEU A 216 3.74 5.19 16.98
N ALA A 217 3.57 6.43 16.53
CA ALA A 217 4.49 7.52 16.85
C ALA A 217 4.59 7.71 18.38
N ASN A 218 3.45 7.76 19.08
CA ASN A 218 3.42 7.86 20.55
C ASN A 218 4.08 6.65 21.22
N ARG A 219 3.78 5.45 20.77
CA ARG A 219 4.37 4.22 21.31
C ARG A 219 5.90 4.21 21.18
N LEU A 220 6.46 4.53 20.02
CA LEU A 220 7.90 4.57 19.79
C LEU A 220 8.57 5.63 20.68
N HIS A 221 7.92 6.79 20.87
CA HIS A 221 8.38 7.82 21.80
C HIS A 221 8.40 7.32 23.25
N GLU A 222 7.32 6.67 23.72
CA GLU A 222 7.23 6.08 25.06
C GLU A 222 8.27 4.98 25.30
N GLU A 223 8.58 4.19 24.25
CA GLU A 223 9.63 3.15 24.26
C GLU A 223 11.05 3.75 24.21
N GLY A 224 11.21 5.05 24.04
CA GLY A 224 12.50 5.74 23.91
C GLY A 224 13.23 5.41 22.60
N THR A 225 12.48 4.99 21.57
CA THR A 225 13.06 4.66 20.26
C THR A 225 13.26 5.94 19.45
N THR A 226 14.50 6.37 19.30
CA THR A 226 14.85 7.52 18.45
C THR A 226 14.89 7.09 16.98
N VAL A 227 14.08 7.75 16.15
CA VAL A 227 14.02 7.51 14.71
C VAL A 227 14.93 8.51 13.99
N ASP A 228 15.76 8.03 13.06
CA ASP A 228 16.62 8.93 12.28
C ASP A 228 15.85 9.60 11.15
N ILE A 229 15.05 8.85 10.40
CA ILE A 229 14.19 9.37 9.34
C ILE A 229 12.78 8.78 9.49
N ALA A 230 11.79 9.63 9.69
CA ALA A 230 10.38 9.28 9.54
C ALA A 230 9.89 9.69 8.14
N TYR A 231 9.33 8.74 7.40
CA TYR A 231 8.74 8.96 6.09
C TYR A 231 7.21 8.89 6.16
N LEU A 232 6.56 9.92 5.63
CA LEU A 232 5.12 10.10 5.62
C LEU A 232 4.60 10.17 4.19
N ASP A 233 3.64 9.33 3.87
CA ASP A 233 2.90 9.32 2.61
C ASP A 233 1.39 9.19 2.92
N PRO A 234 0.79 10.18 3.63
CA PRO A 234 -0.59 10.09 4.07
C PRO A 234 -1.53 10.06 2.87
N PRO A 235 -2.74 9.47 2.98
CA PRO A 235 -3.72 9.45 1.90
C PRO A 235 -4.00 10.84 1.33
N TYR A 236 -3.95 10.99 -0.01
CA TYR A 236 -4.14 12.26 -0.71
C TYR A 236 -5.60 12.60 -0.99
N ASN A 237 -6.49 11.62 -0.91
CA ASN A 237 -7.86 11.74 -1.37
C ASN A 237 -8.88 11.06 -0.45
N GLN A 238 -10.16 11.25 -0.75
CA GLN A 238 -11.30 10.75 0.03
C GLN A 238 -11.57 9.24 -0.12
N HIS A 239 -10.75 8.49 -0.85
CA HIS A 239 -11.01 7.08 -1.15
C HIS A 239 -10.27 6.15 -0.17
N PRO A 240 -10.95 5.51 0.79
CA PRO A 240 -10.31 4.63 1.77
C PRO A 240 -9.70 3.40 1.10
N TYR A 241 -8.47 3.09 1.50
CA TYR A 241 -7.76 1.89 1.02
C TYR A 241 -8.48 0.60 1.41
N GLY A 242 -9.08 0.55 2.61
CA GLY A 242 -9.89 -0.57 3.05
C GLY A 242 -11.07 -0.90 2.14
N SER A 243 -11.65 0.10 1.45
CA SER A 243 -12.68 -0.15 0.44
C SER A 243 -12.11 -0.46 -0.94
N ASN A 244 -10.93 0.11 -1.28
CA ASN A 244 -10.29 -0.12 -2.57
C ASN A 244 -9.74 -1.55 -2.68
N TYR A 245 -9.26 -2.12 -1.57
CA TYR A 245 -8.57 -3.40 -1.52
C TYR A 245 -9.25 -4.40 -0.57
N HIS A 246 -10.57 -4.27 -0.37
CA HIS A 246 -11.35 -5.08 0.55
C HIS A 246 -11.23 -6.60 0.30
N VAL A 247 -11.12 -7.04 -0.94
CA VAL A 247 -10.92 -8.45 -1.28
C VAL A 247 -9.59 -8.96 -0.76
N LEU A 248 -8.52 -8.15 -0.83
CA LEU A 248 -7.22 -8.52 -0.28
C LEU A 248 -7.26 -8.62 1.24
N ASN A 249 -8.04 -7.75 1.92
CA ASN A 249 -8.27 -7.87 3.36
C ASN A 249 -9.00 -9.17 3.70
N THR A 250 -9.99 -9.58 2.91
CA THR A 250 -10.67 -10.86 3.10
C THR A 250 -9.72 -12.04 2.92
N ILE A 251 -8.87 -12.02 1.88
CA ILE A 251 -7.85 -13.06 1.67
C ILE A 251 -6.85 -13.10 2.84
N ALA A 252 -6.39 -11.94 3.32
CA ALA A 252 -5.44 -11.86 4.42
C ALA A 252 -6.04 -12.34 5.76
N LEU A 253 -7.23 -11.85 6.11
CA LEU A 253 -7.92 -12.19 7.37
C LEU A 253 -8.56 -13.58 7.34
N TRP A 254 -9.10 -13.98 6.23
CA TRP A 254 -9.87 -15.19 5.99
C TRP A 254 -11.06 -15.35 6.95
N ASP A 255 -11.68 -14.22 7.26
CA ASP A 255 -12.79 -14.10 8.22
C ASP A 255 -14.17 -14.33 7.58
N ARG A 256 -14.20 -14.62 6.28
CA ARG A 256 -15.42 -14.98 5.51
C ARG A 256 -16.62 -14.08 5.86
N PRO A 257 -16.54 -12.76 5.60
CA PRO A 257 -17.60 -11.84 5.98
C PRO A 257 -18.95 -12.24 5.36
N ALA A 258 -20.04 -12.03 6.10
CA ALA A 258 -21.39 -12.32 5.60
C ALA A 258 -21.67 -11.48 4.34
N LEU A 259 -22.01 -12.16 3.26
CA LEU A 259 -22.33 -11.58 1.97
C LEU A 259 -23.30 -12.51 1.23
N THR A 260 -24.19 -11.95 0.40
CA THR A 260 -25.03 -12.76 -0.51
C THR A 260 -24.15 -13.35 -1.61
N GLU A 261 -24.44 -14.59 -2.01
CA GLU A 261 -23.67 -15.26 -3.09
C GLU A 261 -23.83 -14.51 -4.43
N ARG A 262 -24.98 -13.93 -4.67
CA ARG A 262 -25.27 -13.13 -5.86
C ARG A 262 -25.46 -11.66 -5.54
N ILE A 263 -25.44 -10.84 -6.58
CA ILE A 263 -25.71 -9.42 -6.47
C ILE A 263 -27.16 -9.21 -6.07
N GLU A 264 -27.36 -8.49 -4.97
CA GLU A 264 -28.66 -8.06 -4.46
C GLU A 264 -28.57 -6.58 -4.08
N GLY A 265 -29.52 -5.77 -4.58
CA GLY A 265 -29.54 -4.35 -4.29
C GLY A 265 -28.25 -3.63 -4.70
N ARG A 266 -27.59 -2.96 -3.73
CA ARG A 266 -26.39 -2.13 -3.98
C ARG A 266 -25.06 -2.85 -3.65
N ASN A 267 -25.07 -4.17 -3.49
CA ASN A 267 -23.90 -4.93 -3.08
C ASN A 267 -23.04 -5.48 -4.24
N LYS A 268 -23.17 -4.95 -5.45
CA LYS A 268 -22.46 -5.42 -6.64
C LYS A 268 -20.95 -5.63 -6.42
N SER A 269 -20.30 -4.69 -5.75
CA SER A 269 -18.85 -4.73 -5.53
C SER A 269 -18.44 -5.50 -4.28
N ALA A 270 -19.37 -6.08 -3.53
CA ALA A 270 -19.11 -6.87 -2.31
C ALA A 270 -18.19 -6.17 -1.29
N ILE A 271 -18.23 -4.82 -1.22
CA ILE A 271 -17.31 -4.04 -0.38
C ILE A 271 -17.58 -4.34 1.09
N ARG A 272 -16.53 -4.74 1.82
CA ARG A 272 -16.57 -4.89 3.27
C ARG A 272 -16.94 -3.56 3.94
N GLU A 273 -17.67 -3.63 5.03
CA GLU A 273 -18.12 -2.41 5.76
C GLU A 273 -17.22 -2.05 6.95
N ASP A 274 -16.38 -2.98 7.41
CA ASP A 274 -15.52 -2.85 8.58
C ASP A 274 -14.54 -1.66 8.52
N TRP A 275 -14.10 -1.25 7.32
CA TRP A 275 -13.26 -0.06 7.16
C TRP A 275 -13.95 1.22 7.64
N ARG A 276 -15.28 1.26 7.64
CA ARG A 276 -16.06 2.44 8.07
C ARG A 276 -15.96 2.69 9.56
N THR A 277 -15.71 1.64 10.34
CA THR A 277 -15.64 1.66 11.80
C THR A 277 -14.22 1.44 12.31
N LEU A 278 -13.51 0.43 11.78
CA LEU A 278 -12.21 0.01 12.29
C LEU A 278 -11.03 0.78 11.67
N ARG A 279 -11.16 1.26 10.42
CA ARG A 279 -10.06 1.85 9.66
C ARG A 279 -10.48 3.12 8.90
N ARG A 280 -11.17 4.02 9.61
CA ARG A 280 -11.61 5.30 9.05
C ARG A 280 -10.53 6.35 9.19
N SER A 281 -9.74 6.59 8.15
CA SER A 281 -8.66 7.56 8.16
C SER A 281 -9.14 9.02 8.22
N ALA A 282 -8.60 9.78 9.16
CA ALA A 282 -8.81 11.23 9.22
C ALA A 282 -8.30 11.93 7.94
N TYR A 283 -7.27 11.40 7.30
CA TYR A 283 -6.69 11.93 6.05
C TYR A 283 -7.64 11.82 4.85
N ASN A 284 -8.63 10.91 4.87
CA ASN A 284 -9.65 10.82 3.83
C ASN A 284 -10.74 11.90 3.95
N HIS A 285 -10.72 12.72 4.98
CA HIS A 285 -11.66 13.80 5.24
C HIS A 285 -10.94 15.16 5.15
N ARG A 286 -11.23 15.93 4.12
CA ARG A 286 -10.55 17.22 3.86
C ARG A 286 -10.54 18.17 5.06
N ALA A 287 -11.62 18.18 5.85
CA ALA A 287 -11.71 19.00 7.05
C ALA A 287 -10.77 18.57 8.18
N ASN A 288 -10.39 17.30 8.24
CA ASN A 288 -9.62 16.73 9.35
C ASN A 288 -8.16 16.45 8.97
N ALA A 289 -7.86 16.35 7.67
CA ALA A 289 -6.56 15.88 7.19
C ALA A 289 -5.39 16.75 7.67
N ALA A 290 -5.56 18.07 7.68
CA ALA A 290 -4.50 18.98 8.14
C ALA A 290 -4.25 18.88 9.65
N THR A 291 -5.31 18.77 10.46
CA THR A 291 -5.20 18.57 11.91
C THR A 291 -4.51 17.24 12.22
N ALA A 292 -4.97 16.13 11.59
CA ALA A 292 -4.34 14.83 11.77
C ALA A 292 -2.86 14.82 11.35
N TYR A 293 -2.50 15.58 10.31
CA TYR A 293 -1.11 15.74 9.90
C TYR A 293 -0.30 16.54 10.94
N SER A 294 -0.84 17.62 11.48
CA SER A 294 -0.20 18.43 12.53
C SER A 294 0.01 17.61 13.80
N ASP A 295 -1.00 16.84 14.22
CA ASP A 295 -0.90 15.98 15.41
C ASP A 295 0.20 14.92 15.23
N LEU A 296 0.25 14.30 14.06
CA LEU A 296 1.28 13.31 13.73
C LEU A 296 2.68 13.95 13.68
N MET A 297 2.83 15.11 13.04
CA MET A 297 4.11 15.85 12.99
C MET A 297 4.63 16.21 14.39
N THR A 298 3.72 16.48 15.33
CA THR A 298 4.06 16.79 16.72
C THR A 298 4.50 15.54 17.50
N ALA A 299 3.82 14.40 17.27
CA ALA A 299 4.06 13.16 18.00
C ALA A 299 5.32 12.41 17.56
N ILE A 300 5.78 12.64 16.32
CA ILE A 300 6.96 11.94 15.79
C ILE A 300 8.23 12.43 16.46
N ASP A 301 8.96 11.51 17.10
CA ASP A 301 10.32 11.74 17.58
C ASP A 301 11.34 11.21 16.56
N ALA A 302 11.71 12.05 15.62
CA ALA A 302 12.65 11.72 14.56
C ALA A 302 13.59 12.89 14.27
N ARG A 303 14.85 12.59 13.90
CA ARG A 303 15.83 13.58 13.49
C ARG A 303 15.42 14.31 12.20
N TYR A 304 14.90 13.57 11.23
CA TYR A 304 14.32 14.10 10.01
C TYR A 304 12.93 13.54 9.77
N ILE A 305 12.03 14.41 9.28
CA ILE A 305 10.70 13.99 8.80
C ILE A 305 10.63 14.31 7.30
N LEU A 306 10.37 13.27 6.50
CA LEU A 306 10.21 13.38 5.05
C LEU A 306 8.74 13.17 4.70
N THR A 307 8.06 14.20 4.17
CA THR A 307 6.66 14.07 3.75
C THR A 307 6.55 14.11 2.23
N SER A 308 6.16 12.97 1.64
CA SER A 308 5.80 12.89 0.22
C SER A 308 4.36 13.32 0.02
N TYR A 309 4.13 14.25 -0.90
CA TYR A 309 2.78 14.73 -1.22
C TYR A 309 2.69 15.27 -2.64
N SER A 310 1.45 15.64 -3.05
CA SER A 310 1.16 16.20 -4.37
C SER A 310 0.37 17.49 -4.26
N THR A 311 0.52 18.39 -5.22
CA THR A 311 -0.24 19.65 -5.28
C THR A 311 -1.76 19.46 -5.40
N ASP A 312 -2.23 18.25 -5.72
CA ASP A 312 -3.66 17.89 -5.79
C ASP A 312 -4.20 17.25 -4.49
N GLY A 313 -3.39 17.19 -3.42
CA GLY A 313 -3.77 16.54 -2.17
C GLY A 313 -4.85 17.27 -1.37
N SER A 314 -5.47 16.56 -0.42
CA SER A 314 -6.56 17.07 0.44
C SER A 314 -6.10 18.18 1.39
N ILE A 315 -4.83 18.15 1.83
CA ILE A 315 -4.24 19.19 2.68
C ILE A 315 -3.76 20.33 1.80
N PRO A 316 -4.19 21.58 2.02
CA PRO A 316 -3.70 22.73 1.27
C PRO A 316 -2.18 22.88 1.39
N LEU A 317 -1.50 23.07 0.27
CA LEU A 317 -0.03 23.13 0.20
C LEU A 317 0.57 24.09 1.22
N ARG A 318 0.04 25.31 1.30
CA ARG A 318 0.51 26.34 2.24
C ARG A 318 0.41 25.85 3.68
N GLN A 319 -0.73 25.28 4.08
CA GLN A 319 -0.95 24.80 5.43
C GLN A 319 -0.01 23.64 5.79
N MET A 320 0.24 22.71 4.84
CA MET A 320 1.21 21.64 5.05
C MET A 320 2.62 22.17 5.28
N ILE A 321 3.03 23.17 4.48
CA ILE A 321 4.36 23.78 4.62
C ILE A 321 4.48 24.54 5.96
N ASP A 322 3.44 25.27 6.38
CA ASP A 322 3.45 25.98 7.66
C ASP A 322 3.63 25.00 8.84
N ILE A 323 2.92 23.86 8.84
CA ILE A 323 3.08 22.80 9.84
C ILE A 323 4.53 22.24 9.83
N CYS A 324 5.13 22.05 8.66
CA CYS A 324 6.52 21.59 8.57
C CYS A 324 7.50 22.61 9.16
N ILE A 325 7.33 23.90 8.87
CA ILE A 325 8.21 24.98 9.37
C ILE A 325 8.09 25.14 10.87
N GLU A 326 6.90 24.99 11.44
CA GLU A 326 6.69 24.98 12.89
C GLU A 326 7.47 23.84 13.57
N ARG A 327 7.63 22.70 12.87
CA ARG A 327 8.32 21.52 13.40
C ARG A 327 9.84 21.60 13.29
N GLY A 328 10.39 22.29 12.27
CA GLY A 328 11.83 22.43 12.08
C GLY A 328 12.25 23.14 10.81
N ALA A 329 13.55 23.20 10.56
CA ALA A 329 14.09 23.74 9.32
C ALA A 329 13.63 22.94 8.11
N THR A 330 12.90 23.57 7.21
CA THR A 330 12.23 22.90 6.10
C THR A 330 12.92 23.18 4.76
N ASP A 331 13.24 22.13 4.02
CA ASP A 331 13.69 22.12 2.64
C ASP A 331 12.79 21.18 1.81
N PHE A 332 13.02 21.07 0.51
CA PHE A 332 12.23 20.17 -0.34
C PHE A 332 13.00 19.69 -1.58
N VAL A 333 12.48 18.61 -2.17
CA VAL A 333 12.79 18.17 -3.51
C VAL A 333 11.48 17.98 -4.29
N LEU A 334 11.53 18.17 -5.61
CA LEU A 334 10.35 18.04 -6.45
C LEU A 334 10.62 17.24 -7.72
N HIS A 335 9.53 16.74 -8.31
CA HIS A 335 9.53 16.07 -9.60
C HIS A 335 8.26 16.43 -10.36
N ALA A 336 8.41 16.99 -11.57
CA ALA A 336 7.29 17.24 -12.45
C ALA A 336 6.83 15.91 -13.08
N TYR A 337 5.58 15.57 -12.91
CA TYR A 337 5.01 14.33 -13.41
C TYR A 337 3.86 14.58 -14.37
N LYS A 338 3.96 14.03 -15.58
CA LYS A 338 2.88 14.08 -16.57
C LYS A 338 1.72 13.23 -16.09
N ARG A 339 0.56 13.84 -15.86
CA ARG A 339 -0.62 13.15 -15.33
C ARG A 339 -1.13 12.09 -16.29
N TYR A 340 -1.23 10.84 -15.84
CA TYR A 340 -1.94 9.80 -16.57
C TYR A 340 -3.45 10.04 -16.38
N ARG A 341 -4.15 10.41 -17.46
CA ARG A 341 -5.62 10.56 -17.43
C ARG A 341 -6.26 9.18 -17.41
N VAL A 342 -6.89 8.81 -16.31
CA VAL A 342 -7.88 7.73 -16.28
C VAL A 342 -9.21 8.29 -16.79
N SER A 343 -9.93 7.56 -17.63
CA SER A 343 -11.15 8.00 -18.31
C SER A 343 -12.26 8.56 -17.40
N SER A 344 -12.26 8.24 -16.11
CA SER A 344 -13.20 8.74 -15.10
C SER A 344 -12.86 10.12 -14.51
N GLN A 345 -11.69 10.69 -14.82
CA GLN A 345 -11.22 11.98 -14.27
C GLN A 345 -11.34 13.12 -15.31
N ARG A 346 -12.46 13.24 -15.96
CA ARG A 346 -12.69 14.24 -17.03
C ARG A 346 -12.67 15.71 -16.57
N TYR A 347 -12.60 16.00 -15.27
CA TYR A 347 -12.81 17.35 -14.73
C TYR A 347 -11.60 18.01 -14.05
N SER A 348 -10.40 17.46 -14.15
CA SER A 348 -9.22 18.18 -13.64
C SER A 348 -8.67 19.10 -14.73
N ALA A 349 -8.66 20.40 -14.46
CA ALA A 349 -8.16 21.45 -15.37
C ALA A 349 -6.62 21.41 -15.55
N LYS A 350 -5.88 20.66 -14.71
CA LYS A 350 -4.42 20.64 -14.69
C LYS A 350 -3.87 19.42 -15.46
N ALA A 351 -2.99 19.67 -16.42
CA ALA A 351 -2.35 18.65 -17.25
C ALA A 351 -1.19 17.92 -16.53
N HIS A 352 -0.58 18.54 -15.54
CA HIS A 352 0.58 18.06 -14.79
C HIS A 352 0.33 18.22 -13.29
N ASN A 353 0.85 17.29 -12.50
CA ASN A 353 0.96 17.38 -11.06
C ASN A 353 2.43 17.49 -10.68
N ILE A 354 2.71 18.24 -9.65
CA ILE A 354 4.02 18.24 -9.01
C ILE A 354 3.95 17.31 -7.81
N GLU A 355 4.78 16.28 -7.84
CA GLU A 355 5.10 15.46 -6.67
C GLU A 355 6.33 16.06 -5.99
N PHE A 356 6.26 16.22 -4.68
CA PHE A 356 7.34 16.78 -3.89
C PHE A 356 7.55 15.98 -2.61
N VAL A 357 8.74 16.11 -2.04
CA VAL A 357 9.04 15.63 -0.68
C VAL A 357 9.53 16.82 0.12
N LEU A 358 8.78 17.19 1.17
CA LEU A 358 9.22 18.14 2.19
C LEU A 358 10.19 17.43 3.12
N ILE A 359 11.25 18.11 3.53
CA ILE A 359 12.33 17.60 4.36
C ILE A 359 12.43 18.52 5.58
N VAL A 360 12.09 17.99 6.75
CA VAL A 360 12.13 18.75 8.01
C VAL A 360 13.29 18.25 8.87
N ASP A 361 14.24 19.12 9.17
CA ASP A 361 15.29 18.89 10.16
C ASP A 361 14.79 19.37 11.53
N THR A 362 14.39 18.44 12.39
CA THR A 362 13.76 18.75 13.68
C THR A 362 14.76 19.30 14.71
N GLY A 363 16.05 19.08 14.51
CA GLY A 363 17.11 19.59 15.36
C GLY A 363 17.49 21.05 15.08
N LYS A 364 16.96 21.62 13.99
CA LYS A 364 17.20 23.01 13.61
C LYS A 364 15.89 23.80 13.59
N ARG A 365 15.81 24.86 14.35
CA ARG A 365 14.66 25.78 14.33
C ARG A 365 15.04 27.07 13.60
N HIS A 366 14.09 27.62 12.86
CA HIS A 366 14.20 28.95 12.22
C HIS A 366 15.35 29.13 11.19
N THR A 367 15.92 28.06 10.67
CA THR A 367 16.92 28.10 9.62
C THR A 367 16.45 27.26 8.44
N GLY A 368 15.94 27.87 7.40
CA GLY A 368 15.43 27.15 6.24
C GLY A 368 14.74 28.10 5.27
N LEU A 369 14.07 27.54 4.28
CA LEU A 369 13.25 28.32 3.35
C LEU A 369 11.97 28.80 4.04
N SER A 370 11.51 30.01 3.73
CA SER A 370 10.20 30.45 4.16
C SER A 370 9.08 29.73 3.43
N ALA A 371 7.88 29.72 3.97
CA ALA A 371 6.71 29.13 3.32
C ALA A 371 6.44 29.76 1.96
N GLU A 372 6.62 31.07 1.82
CA GLU A 372 6.49 31.80 0.57
C GLU A 372 7.49 31.32 -0.48
N GLN A 373 8.75 31.12 -0.09
CA GLN A 373 9.81 30.64 -0.98
C GLN A 373 9.50 29.21 -1.46
N ILE A 374 9.08 28.31 -0.59
CA ILE A 374 8.73 26.94 -0.96
C ILE A 374 7.51 26.93 -1.89
N CYS A 375 6.42 27.62 -1.51
CA CYS A 375 5.21 27.72 -2.33
C CYS A 375 5.52 28.29 -3.72
N SER A 376 6.29 29.40 -3.78
CA SER A 376 6.66 30.04 -5.05
C SER A 376 7.45 29.11 -5.97
N ARG A 377 8.44 28.38 -5.43
CA ARG A 377 9.24 27.43 -6.22
C ARG A 377 8.43 26.26 -6.74
N ILE A 378 7.49 25.72 -5.92
CA ILE A 378 6.59 24.64 -6.37
C ILE A 378 5.64 25.15 -7.45
N ALA A 379 5.04 26.34 -7.28
CA ALA A 379 4.17 26.95 -8.28
C ALA A 379 4.90 27.27 -9.58
N GLN A 380 6.14 27.76 -9.53
CA GLN A 380 6.98 27.97 -10.70
C GLN A 380 7.25 26.66 -11.46
N ALA A 381 7.59 25.58 -10.74
CA ALA A 381 7.79 24.26 -11.34
C ALA A 381 6.50 23.73 -12.01
N GLU A 382 5.34 23.97 -11.42
CA GLU A 382 4.04 23.62 -12.01
C GLU A 382 3.80 24.39 -13.32
N SER A 383 4.09 25.69 -13.34
CA SER A 383 3.96 26.54 -14.53
C SER A 383 4.90 26.11 -15.66
N LEU A 384 6.15 25.79 -15.36
CA LEU A 384 7.12 25.30 -16.34
C LEU A 384 6.71 23.94 -16.92
N ALA A 385 6.21 23.04 -16.09
CA ALA A 385 5.70 21.75 -16.55
C ALA A 385 4.50 21.86 -17.49
N ILE A 386 3.64 22.88 -17.30
CA ILE A 386 2.50 23.20 -18.17
C ILE A 386 2.95 23.77 -19.51
N SER A 387 3.96 24.64 -19.53
CA SER A 387 4.49 25.27 -20.74
C SER A 387 5.34 24.36 -21.63
N GLY A 388 5.64 23.14 -21.17
CA GLY A 388 6.49 22.18 -21.91
C GLY A 388 7.97 22.53 -21.92
N SER A 389 8.39 23.54 -21.15
CA SER A 389 9.80 23.87 -20.96
C SER A 389 10.45 22.87 -19.99
N SER A 390 11.63 22.33 -20.35
CA SER A 390 12.38 21.42 -19.48
C SER A 390 12.80 22.10 -18.18
N LEU A 391 12.56 21.42 -17.07
CA LEU A 391 13.10 21.77 -15.76
C LEU A 391 14.60 21.52 -15.68
#